data_3f23733ebcf307571b566d488ee99ef3
#
_entry.id   3f23733ebcf307571b566d488ee99ef3
#
_cell.length_a   1.000
_cell.length_b   1.000
_cell.length_c   1.000
_cell.angle_alpha   90.00
_cell.angle_beta   90.00
_cell.angle_gamma   90.00
#
_symmetry.space_group_name_H-M   'P 1'
#
loop_
_entity.id
_entity.type
_entity.pdbx_description
1 polymer ?
#
loop_
_entity_poly.entity_id
_entity_poly.type
_entity_poly.pdbx_seq_one_letter_code
_entity_poly.pdbx_strand_id
1 'polypeptide(L)'
;MTKDQPSVLLVGSEAQPFAKSGGLADVLGSLPPALARLGWDVTVALPKYRGVNAGALVDRFPIVIGGAAYDVGFFDAPMADGARALLIECPELYERDALYGPNNTEYPDNPRRFAMLARAALEYAVRRAPGSSSRGPAIVHAHDWQAGLVPVYLNTRYAAHPAIGGTPTVLTIHNLAYQGNFDAGWLPRVDLGWDQFTVSRLEFWGRVSFLKGGINNADLITTVSPRYAEEIQRPDGGFGFDGIIRARRDRLVGILNGIDTHEWDSAHDPFLPAPFSARDLSGKSASKIEVLQQYGLPTDAAARTRPLIGMVSRMVEQKGLDLIAALASDLARLDAFFAVLGSGDPFYERFWTDLAEAHPQRVGVRIGFDESLAHLIEGGADMFLMPSRYEPCGLNQMYSLRYGTVPIVRAVGGLADTVRDYAPGVRNATGFVFVDYSSSALLDAIKRALRLFEDRPRWRALQLAGMAEDHSWDRSAAEYVKIYDRALGRKLIGGSVR
;
A
#
# COMPACT_ATOMS: atom_id res chain seq x y z
N MET A 1 5.95 -3.70 -38.92
CA MET A 1 4.98 -4.33 -38.02
C MET A 1 5.33 -3.87 -36.61
N THR A 2 4.65 -2.85 -36.13
CA THR A 2 4.70 -2.48 -34.71
C THR A 2 4.16 -3.67 -33.92
N LYS A 3 4.96 -4.28 -33.03
CA LYS A 3 4.46 -5.26 -32.05
C LYS A 3 3.31 -4.56 -31.34
N ASP A 4 2.10 -5.14 -31.37
CA ASP A 4 1.01 -4.65 -30.55
C ASP A 4 1.48 -4.61 -29.08
N GLN A 5 1.51 -3.41 -28.53
CA GLN A 5 1.95 -3.17 -27.15
C GLN A 5 0.95 -3.90 -26.23
N PRO A 6 1.41 -4.77 -25.32
CA PRO A 6 0.49 -5.46 -24.43
C PRO A 6 -0.19 -4.46 -23.49
N SER A 7 -1.49 -4.65 -23.27
CA SER A 7 -2.27 -3.73 -22.42
C SER A 7 -2.69 -4.38 -21.12
N VAL A 8 -2.71 -3.59 -20.05
CA VAL A 8 -3.20 -4.01 -18.73
C VAL A 8 -4.26 -3.03 -18.22
N LEU A 9 -5.37 -3.56 -17.74
CA LEU A 9 -6.42 -2.83 -17.02
C LEU A 9 -6.25 -3.14 -15.54
N LEU A 10 -5.75 -2.16 -14.77
CA LEU A 10 -5.74 -2.21 -13.33
C LEU A 10 -7.06 -1.68 -12.79
N VAL A 11 -7.64 -2.34 -11.78
CA VAL A 11 -8.90 -1.93 -11.17
C VAL A 11 -8.68 -1.79 -9.66
N GLY A 12 -8.92 -0.61 -9.12
CA GLY A 12 -8.76 -0.32 -7.70
C GLY A 12 -9.65 0.81 -7.21
N SER A 13 -9.77 0.94 -5.91
CA SER A 13 -10.60 1.98 -5.29
C SER A 13 -9.91 3.30 -5.10
N GLU A 14 -8.58 3.33 -5.15
CA GLU A 14 -7.75 4.50 -4.91
C GLU A 14 -6.57 4.53 -5.88
N ALA A 15 -6.17 5.72 -6.30
CA ALA A 15 -4.90 5.97 -7.01
C ALA A 15 -4.53 7.45 -6.84
N GLN A 16 -3.28 7.75 -6.51
CA GLN A 16 -2.77 9.13 -6.58
C GLN A 16 -2.68 9.59 -8.03
N PRO A 17 -2.95 10.90 -8.30
CA PRO A 17 -3.34 11.95 -7.35
C PRO A 17 -4.86 12.07 -7.11
N PHE A 18 -5.67 11.12 -7.58
CA PHE A 18 -7.14 11.25 -7.65
C PHE A 18 -7.85 10.96 -6.33
N ALA A 19 -7.41 9.91 -5.61
CA ALA A 19 -7.99 9.52 -4.33
C ALA A 19 -6.96 8.78 -3.49
N LYS A 20 -6.83 9.13 -2.19
CA LYS A 20 -5.89 8.50 -1.26
C LYS A 20 -6.47 8.40 0.14
N SER A 21 -6.43 7.19 0.72
CA SER A 21 -6.63 6.95 2.14
C SER A 21 -5.53 6.06 2.73
N GLY A 22 -4.78 5.35 1.90
CA GLY A 22 -3.73 4.42 2.33
C GLY A 22 -2.73 4.09 1.22
N GLY A 23 -1.88 3.08 1.47
CA GLY A 23 -0.80 2.68 0.57
C GLY A 23 -1.26 2.13 -0.79
N LEU A 24 -2.54 1.73 -0.94
CA LEU A 24 -3.09 1.32 -2.23
C LEU A 24 -3.00 2.46 -3.25
N ALA A 25 -3.28 3.70 -2.80
CA ALA A 25 -3.20 4.87 -3.66
C ALA A 25 -1.78 5.15 -4.16
N ASP A 26 -0.78 4.95 -3.29
CA ASP A 26 0.65 5.09 -3.66
C ASP A 26 1.03 4.04 -4.72
N VAL A 27 0.58 2.79 -4.54
CA VAL A 27 0.83 1.72 -5.52
C VAL A 27 0.19 2.03 -6.87
N LEU A 28 -1.11 2.37 -6.90
CA LEU A 28 -1.82 2.65 -8.16
C LEU A 28 -1.51 4.05 -8.75
N GLY A 29 -0.79 4.89 -8.00
CA GLY A 29 -0.19 6.12 -8.53
C GLY A 29 1.16 5.87 -9.23
N SER A 30 1.96 4.92 -8.75
CA SER A 30 3.36 4.78 -9.15
C SER A 30 3.66 3.52 -9.97
N LEU A 31 3.00 2.38 -9.73
CA LEU A 31 3.17 1.16 -10.54
C LEU A 31 2.75 1.34 -12.00
N PRO A 32 1.61 2.02 -12.33
CA PRO A 32 1.19 2.21 -13.70
C PRO A 32 2.22 2.94 -14.58
N PRO A 33 2.80 4.09 -14.17
CA PRO A 33 3.87 4.73 -14.90
C PRO A 33 5.11 3.83 -15.09
N ALA A 34 5.50 3.07 -14.06
CA ALA A 34 6.64 2.16 -14.14
C ALA A 34 6.40 1.02 -15.15
N LEU A 35 5.20 0.47 -15.22
CA LEU A 35 4.82 -0.51 -16.24
C LEU A 35 4.80 0.10 -17.64
N ALA A 36 4.35 1.35 -17.77
CA ALA A 36 4.35 2.06 -19.05
C ALA A 36 5.77 2.26 -19.58
N ARG A 37 6.75 2.62 -18.71
CA ARG A 37 8.17 2.66 -19.07
C ARG A 37 8.72 1.32 -19.57
N LEU A 38 8.14 0.20 -19.08
CA LEU A 38 8.48 -1.15 -19.54
C LEU A 38 7.72 -1.58 -20.81
N GLY A 39 6.99 -0.66 -21.44
CA GLY A 39 6.34 -0.88 -22.73
C GLY A 39 4.94 -1.47 -22.66
N TRP A 40 4.23 -1.34 -21.53
CA TRP A 40 2.83 -1.72 -21.40
C TRP A 40 1.90 -0.51 -21.66
N ASP A 41 0.77 -0.74 -22.32
CA ASP A 41 -0.34 0.22 -22.35
C ASP A 41 -1.17 0.03 -21.07
N VAL A 42 -1.12 1.01 -20.18
CA VAL A 42 -1.65 0.88 -18.82
C VAL A 42 -2.82 1.81 -18.58
N THR A 43 -3.96 1.23 -18.19
CA THR A 43 -5.15 1.97 -17.75
C THR A 43 -5.50 1.56 -16.33
N VAL A 44 -5.72 2.56 -15.44
CA VAL A 44 -6.19 2.37 -14.06
C VAL A 44 -7.64 2.79 -13.97
N ALA A 45 -8.55 1.85 -13.74
CA ALA A 45 -9.97 2.14 -13.51
C ALA A 45 -10.23 2.34 -12.00
N LEU A 46 -10.80 3.48 -11.65
CA LEU A 46 -11.14 3.83 -10.27
C LEU A 46 -12.40 4.70 -10.22
N PRO A 47 -13.11 4.79 -9.07
CA PRO A 47 -14.25 5.68 -8.93
C PRO A 47 -13.85 7.15 -9.06
N LYS A 48 -14.67 7.94 -9.73
CA LYS A 48 -14.59 9.42 -9.71
C LYS A 48 -15.31 9.91 -8.46
N TYR A 49 -14.57 10.04 -7.37
CA TYR A 49 -15.10 10.52 -6.10
C TYR A 49 -15.39 12.03 -6.11
N ARG A 50 -16.15 12.49 -5.12
CA ARG A 50 -16.44 13.93 -4.92
C ARG A 50 -15.14 14.74 -4.96
N GLY A 51 -15.18 15.87 -5.68
CA GLY A 51 -14.05 16.80 -5.79
C GLY A 51 -12.97 16.40 -6.78
N VAL A 52 -13.03 15.22 -7.39
CA VAL A 52 -12.10 14.84 -8.47
C VAL A 52 -12.51 15.51 -9.76
N ASN A 53 -11.82 16.60 -10.10
CA ASN A 53 -12.04 17.40 -11.31
C ASN A 53 -10.92 17.12 -12.33
N ALA A 54 -10.86 15.88 -12.83
CA ALA A 54 -9.82 15.46 -13.76
C ALA A 54 -10.43 14.71 -14.94
N GLY A 55 -9.72 14.74 -16.07
CA GLY A 55 -10.04 13.96 -17.26
C GLY A 55 -11.09 14.58 -18.16
N ALA A 56 -11.18 14.02 -19.37
CA ALA A 56 -12.20 14.33 -20.36
C ALA A 56 -13.23 13.21 -20.42
N LEU A 57 -14.51 13.53 -20.54
CA LEU A 57 -15.56 12.52 -20.77
C LEU A 57 -15.31 11.83 -22.12
N VAL A 58 -15.14 10.51 -22.08
CA VAL A 58 -14.84 9.70 -23.28
C VAL A 58 -15.96 8.75 -23.64
N ASP A 59 -16.84 8.41 -22.68
CA ASP A 59 -18.04 7.61 -22.92
C ASP A 59 -19.07 7.82 -21.80
N ARG A 60 -20.35 7.52 -22.08
CA ARG A 60 -21.43 7.51 -21.09
C ARG A 60 -22.52 6.52 -21.52
N PHE A 61 -22.88 5.60 -20.65
CA PHE A 61 -23.92 4.63 -20.94
C PHE A 61 -24.50 4.03 -19.64
N PRO A 62 -25.75 3.52 -19.69
CA PRO A 62 -26.37 2.92 -18.54
C PRO A 62 -25.75 1.55 -18.21
N ILE A 63 -25.51 1.31 -16.92
CA ILE A 63 -25.13 0.00 -16.38
C ILE A 63 -26.21 -0.44 -15.40
N VAL A 64 -26.71 -1.68 -15.56
CA VAL A 64 -27.69 -2.27 -14.65
C VAL A 64 -26.97 -3.16 -13.64
N ILE A 65 -27.24 -2.94 -12.35
CA ILE A 65 -26.78 -3.80 -11.25
C ILE A 65 -27.94 -4.04 -10.27
N GLY A 66 -28.24 -5.30 -10.01
CA GLY A 66 -29.32 -5.70 -9.07
C GLY A 66 -30.68 -5.14 -9.46
N GLY A 67 -30.95 -5.04 -10.76
CA GLY A 67 -32.18 -4.50 -11.34
C GLY A 67 -32.27 -2.97 -11.35
N ALA A 68 -31.32 -2.23 -10.81
CA ALA A 68 -31.27 -0.77 -10.87
C ALA A 68 -30.34 -0.31 -12.02
N ALA A 69 -30.82 0.61 -12.86
CA ALA A 69 -30.03 1.24 -13.91
C ALA A 69 -29.36 2.51 -13.39
N TYR A 70 -28.08 2.67 -13.69
CA TYR A 70 -27.27 3.83 -13.35
C TYR A 70 -26.69 4.44 -14.63
N ASP A 71 -26.73 5.76 -14.75
CA ASP A 71 -26.06 6.46 -15.82
C ASP A 71 -24.58 6.67 -15.46
N VAL A 72 -23.68 5.94 -16.15
CA VAL A 72 -22.25 5.89 -15.79
C VAL A 72 -21.43 6.63 -16.82
N GLY A 73 -20.70 7.65 -16.36
CA GLY A 73 -19.73 8.41 -17.15
C GLY A 73 -18.32 7.86 -17.00
N PHE A 74 -17.54 7.92 -18.08
CA PHE A 74 -16.15 7.49 -18.11
C PHE A 74 -15.28 8.66 -18.54
N PHE A 75 -14.30 9.00 -17.70
CA PHE A 75 -13.39 10.13 -17.92
C PHE A 75 -11.97 9.60 -18.05
N ASP A 76 -11.28 9.99 -19.12
CA ASP A 76 -9.88 9.67 -19.36
C ASP A 76 -8.99 10.79 -18.82
N ALA A 77 -8.13 10.49 -17.85
CA ALA A 77 -7.19 11.42 -17.27
C ALA A 77 -5.76 10.94 -17.45
N PRO A 78 -4.81 11.82 -17.82
CA PRO A 78 -3.41 11.43 -17.97
C PRO A 78 -2.78 11.10 -16.62
N MET A 79 -1.89 10.12 -16.64
CA MET A 79 -0.91 9.83 -15.58
C MET A 79 0.50 9.98 -16.16
N ALA A 80 1.53 9.86 -15.31
CA ALA A 80 2.91 9.95 -15.77
C ALA A 80 3.27 8.83 -16.78
N ASP A 81 4.30 9.07 -17.59
CA ASP A 81 4.89 8.11 -18.53
C ASP A 81 3.92 7.48 -19.54
N GLY A 82 2.79 8.15 -19.80
CA GLY A 82 1.78 7.67 -20.77
C GLY A 82 0.76 6.68 -20.19
N ALA A 83 0.83 6.34 -18.91
CA ALA A 83 -0.26 5.65 -18.23
C ALA A 83 -1.51 6.55 -18.15
N ARG A 84 -2.69 5.96 -17.99
CA ARG A 84 -3.97 6.68 -17.95
C ARG A 84 -4.85 6.20 -16.81
N ALA A 85 -5.62 7.14 -16.24
CA ALA A 85 -6.68 6.82 -15.30
C ALA A 85 -8.04 6.88 -16.01
N LEU A 86 -8.82 5.83 -15.85
CA LEU A 86 -10.23 5.76 -16.24
C LEU A 86 -11.08 6.04 -14.99
N LEU A 87 -11.54 7.29 -14.85
CA LEU A 87 -12.36 7.71 -13.74
C LEU A 87 -13.83 7.35 -14.04
N ILE A 88 -14.43 6.52 -13.18
CA ILE A 88 -15.80 6.04 -13.32
C ILE A 88 -16.73 6.92 -12.49
N GLU A 89 -17.52 7.71 -13.18
CA GLU A 89 -18.51 8.59 -12.58
C GLU A 89 -19.85 7.88 -12.40
N CYS A 90 -20.34 7.81 -11.19
CA CYS A 90 -21.69 7.39 -10.82
C CYS A 90 -22.08 8.17 -9.55
N PRO A 91 -22.71 9.35 -9.70
CA PRO A 91 -22.93 10.26 -8.58
C PRO A 91 -23.65 9.61 -7.40
N GLU A 92 -24.66 8.77 -7.66
CA GLU A 92 -25.43 8.08 -6.63
C GLU A 92 -24.57 7.18 -5.75
N LEU A 93 -23.43 6.69 -6.26
CA LEU A 93 -22.54 5.76 -5.56
C LEU A 93 -21.25 6.42 -5.07
N TYR A 94 -20.72 7.44 -5.78
CA TYR A 94 -19.37 7.95 -5.52
C TYR A 94 -19.31 9.41 -5.08
N GLU A 95 -20.40 10.19 -5.23
CA GLU A 95 -20.47 11.58 -4.78
C GLU A 95 -20.70 11.64 -3.26
N ARG A 96 -19.67 11.28 -2.48
CA ARG A 96 -19.73 11.13 -1.02
C ARG A 96 -18.56 11.80 -0.33
N ASP A 97 -18.72 12.11 0.99
CA ASP A 97 -17.72 12.81 1.79
C ASP A 97 -16.49 11.96 2.12
N ALA A 98 -16.61 10.63 2.11
CA ALA A 98 -15.52 9.73 2.41
C ALA A 98 -15.46 8.59 1.37
N LEU A 99 -14.27 7.98 1.19
CA LEU A 99 -14.08 6.91 0.20
C LEU A 99 -14.86 5.64 0.57
N TYR A 100 -14.85 5.25 1.83
CA TYR A 100 -15.44 3.98 2.31
C TYR A 100 -16.56 4.18 3.31
N GLY A 101 -16.59 5.31 4.03
CA GLY A 101 -17.57 5.66 5.04
C GLY A 101 -17.04 6.68 6.03
N PRO A 102 -17.93 7.42 6.72
CA PRO A 102 -17.54 8.45 7.67
C PRO A 102 -17.09 7.83 9.01
N ASN A 103 -16.17 8.49 9.72
CA ASN A 103 -15.82 8.17 11.11
C ASN A 103 -15.45 6.69 11.35
N ASN A 104 -14.66 6.08 10.49
CA ASN A 104 -14.27 4.65 10.53
C ASN A 104 -15.45 3.67 10.43
N THR A 105 -16.63 4.11 9.96
CA THR A 105 -17.77 3.22 9.65
C THR A 105 -17.86 3.03 8.13
N GLU A 106 -18.30 1.85 7.70
CA GLU A 106 -18.51 1.57 6.27
C GLU A 106 -19.88 2.06 5.80
N TYR A 107 -19.97 2.53 4.54
CA TYR A 107 -21.27 2.77 3.90
C TYR A 107 -22.00 1.44 3.73
N PRO A 108 -23.31 1.35 4.09
CA PRO A 108 -24.08 0.10 3.98
C PRO A 108 -24.18 -0.45 2.56
N ASP A 109 -24.01 0.40 1.55
CA ASP A 109 -24.09 0.07 0.13
C ASP A 109 -22.71 -0.12 -0.52
N ASN A 110 -21.62 -0.23 0.24
CA ASN A 110 -20.29 -0.55 -0.28
C ASN A 110 -20.27 -1.79 -1.20
N PRO A 111 -21.03 -2.87 -0.94
CA PRO A 111 -21.11 -3.98 -1.88
C PRO A 111 -21.55 -3.56 -3.29
N ARG A 112 -22.55 -2.68 -3.39
CA ARG A 112 -23.03 -2.17 -4.69
C ARG A 112 -22.03 -1.21 -5.31
N ARG A 113 -21.42 -0.33 -4.51
CA ARG A 113 -20.43 0.65 -4.97
C ARG A 113 -19.26 -0.06 -5.68
N PHE A 114 -18.71 -1.07 -5.03
CA PHE A 114 -17.54 -1.77 -5.57
C PHE A 114 -17.89 -2.87 -6.59
N ALA A 115 -19.11 -3.39 -6.55
CA ALA A 115 -19.65 -4.17 -7.69
C ALA A 115 -19.80 -3.29 -8.94
N MET A 116 -20.24 -2.02 -8.79
CA MET A 116 -20.29 -1.05 -9.89
C MET A 116 -18.89 -0.78 -10.44
N LEU A 117 -17.88 -0.56 -9.60
CA LEU A 117 -16.49 -0.40 -10.04
C LEU A 117 -16.05 -1.56 -10.95
N ALA A 118 -16.22 -2.79 -10.46
CA ALA A 118 -15.82 -3.98 -11.22
C ALA A 118 -16.60 -4.11 -12.54
N ARG A 119 -17.93 -3.88 -12.52
CA ARG A 119 -18.77 -3.96 -13.71
C ARG A 119 -18.45 -2.86 -14.71
N ALA A 120 -18.32 -1.60 -14.27
CA ALA A 120 -18.05 -0.49 -15.16
C ALA A 120 -16.69 -0.61 -15.85
N ALA A 121 -15.66 -1.04 -15.13
CA ALA A 121 -14.34 -1.29 -15.71
C ALA A 121 -14.40 -2.36 -16.83
N LEU A 122 -15.12 -3.46 -16.60
CA LEU A 122 -15.28 -4.53 -17.60
C LEU A 122 -16.19 -4.12 -18.77
N GLU A 123 -17.31 -3.43 -18.53
CA GLU A 123 -18.18 -2.93 -19.62
C GLU A 123 -17.46 -1.91 -20.50
N TYR A 124 -16.62 -1.04 -19.91
CA TYR A 124 -15.79 -0.14 -20.69
C TYR A 124 -14.79 -0.92 -21.56
N ALA A 125 -14.12 -1.93 -21.01
CA ALA A 125 -13.20 -2.78 -21.76
C ALA A 125 -13.90 -3.51 -22.93
N VAL A 126 -15.13 -3.98 -22.73
CA VAL A 126 -15.98 -4.56 -23.80
C VAL A 126 -16.21 -3.57 -24.93
N ARG A 127 -16.62 -2.34 -24.61
CA ARG A 127 -16.95 -1.31 -25.59
C ARG A 127 -15.74 -0.79 -26.37
N ARG A 128 -14.57 -0.77 -25.72
CA ARG A 128 -13.32 -0.31 -26.35
C ARG A 128 -12.65 -1.35 -27.23
N ALA A 129 -13.10 -2.59 -27.20
CA ALA A 129 -12.65 -3.62 -28.13
C ALA A 129 -13.41 -3.46 -29.50
N PRO A 130 -12.84 -2.81 -30.51
CA PRO A 130 -13.54 -2.50 -31.76
C PRO A 130 -13.71 -3.77 -32.62
N GLY A 131 -14.93 -4.25 -32.71
CA GLY A 131 -15.32 -5.35 -33.62
C GLY A 131 -14.97 -6.75 -33.12
N SER A 132 -15.45 -7.77 -33.83
CA SER A 132 -15.25 -9.19 -33.47
C SER A 132 -13.81 -9.71 -33.58
N SER A 133 -12.88 -8.90 -34.03
CA SER A 133 -11.45 -9.25 -34.19
C SER A 133 -10.50 -8.56 -33.24
N SER A 134 -10.91 -7.55 -32.44
CA SER A 134 -10.05 -6.92 -31.46
C SER A 134 -10.30 -7.48 -30.06
N ARG A 135 -9.23 -7.81 -29.39
CA ARG A 135 -9.26 -8.30 -28.02
C ARG A 135 -9.27 -7.10 -27.05
N GLY A 136 -9.92 -7.26 -25.91
CA GLY A 136 -9.81 -6.36 -24.76
C GLY A 136 -8.40 -6.34 -24.18
N PRO A 137 -8.23 -5.87 -22.93
CA PRO A 137 -6.92 -5.84 -22.30
C PRO A 137 -6.28 -7.22 -22.27
N ALA A 138 -4.95 -7.29 -22.43
CA ALA A 138 -4.20 -8.53 -22.35
C ALA A 138 -4.24 -9.14 -20.94
N ILE A 139 -4.30 -8.28 -19.93
CA ILE A 139 -4.40 -8.64 -18.50
C ILE A 139 -5.43 -7.74 -17.83
N VAL A 140 -6.22 -8.30 -16.91
CA VAL A 140 -6.99 -7.52 -15.92
C VAL A 140 -6.42 -7.77 -14.54
N HIS A 141 -6.02 -6.70 -13.87
CA HIS A 141 -5.34 -6.75 -12.57
C HIS A 141 -6.20 -6.05 -11.51
N ALA A 142 -6.82 -6.83 -10.63
CA ALA A 142 -7.66 -6.36 -9.54
C ALA A 142 -6.84 -6.11 -8.27
N HIS A 143 -7.21 -5.08 -7.49
CA HIS A 143 -6.54 -4.71 -6.25
C HIS A 143 -7.50 -4.74 -5.07
N ASP A 144 -7.19 -5.56 -4.06
CA ASP A 144 -7.94 -5.76 -2.81
C ASP A 144 -9.41 -6.19 -3.02
N TRP A 145 -10.17 -6.19 -1.92
CA TRP A 145 -11.56 -6.64 -1.92
C TRP A 145 -12.48 -5.76 -2.77
N GLN A 146 -12.14 -4.46 -2.90
CA GLN A 146 -12.94 -3.51 -3.68
C GLN A 146 -12.99 -3.89 -5.17
N ALA A 147 -11.93 -4.49 -5.69
CA ALA A 147 -11.91 -5.03 -7.04
C ALA A 147 -12.08 -6.57 -7.09
N GLY A 148 -12.32 -7.21 -5.94
CA GLY A 148 -12.40 -8.66 -5.81
C GLY A 148 -13.47 -9.33 -6.69
N LEU A 149 -14.52 -8.61 -7.08
CA LEU A 149 -15.53 -9.12 -8.02
C LEU A 149 -15.10 -9.11 -9.51
N VAL A 150 -14.02 -8.45 -9.87
CA VAL A 150 -13.52 -8.42 -11.26
C VAL A 150 -13.27 -9.83 -11.80
N PRO A 151 -12.43 -10.67 -11.19
CA PRO A 151 -12.22 -12.04 -11.67
C PRO A 151 -13.47 -12.91 -11.53
N VAL A 152 -14.35 -12.64 -10.57
CA VAL A 152 -15.64 -13.35 -10.44
C VAL A 152 -16.52 -13.08 -11.65
N TYR A 153 -16.71 -11.81 -12.04
CA TYR A 153 -17.52 -11.46 -13.21
C TYR A 153 -16.91 -11.97 -14.52
N LEU A 154 -15.58 -11.94 -14.65
CA LEU A 154 -14.91 -12.51 -15.84
C LEU A 154 -15.17 -14.02 -15.97
N ASN A 155 -15.23 -14.75 -14.86
CA ASN A 155 -15.47 -16.19 -14.86
C ASN A 155 -16.95 -16.59 -14.84
N THR A 156 -17.88 -15.62 -14.66
CA THR A 156 -19.32 -15.88 -14.65
C THR A 156 -20.00 -15.14 -15.80
N ARG A 157 -20.30 -13.87 -15.63
CA ARG A 157 -21.07 -13.04 -16.55
C ARG A 157 -20.39 -12.86 -17.93
N TYR A 158 -19.06 -12.72 -17.94
CA TYR A 158 -18.29 -12.47 -19.15
C TYR A 158 -17.52 -13.69 -19.65
N ALA A 159 -17.72 -14.88 -19.09
CA ALA A 159 -16.94 -16.08 -19.42
C ALA A 159 -16.95 -16.42 -20.92
N ALA A 160 -18.07 -16.23 -21.58
CA ALA A 160 -18.22 -16.48 -23.01
C ALA A 160 -18.16 -15.20 -23.88
N HIS A 161 -17.82 -14.03 -23.27
CA HIS A 161 -17.81 -12.78 -24.03
C HIS A 161 -16.63 -12.73 -25.02
N PRO A 162 -16.85 -12.48 -26.34
CA PRO A 162 -15.80 -12.60 -27.35
C PRO A 162 -14.61 -11.65 -27.12
N ALA A 163 -14.83 -10.46 -26.55
CA ALA A 163 -13.78 -9.47 -26.37
C ALA A 163 -12.93 -9.68 -25.11
N ILE A 164 -13.54 -10.13 -24.00
CA ILE A 164 -12.87 -10.22 -22.68
C ILE A 164 -13.00 -11.58 -22.01
N GLY A 165 -13.81 -12.49 -22.55
CA GLY A 165 -13.92 -13.85 -22.03
C GLY A 165 -12.56 -14.56 -22.09
N GLY A 166 -12.16 -15.14 -20.96
CA GLY A 166 -10.85 -15.79 -20.85
C GLY A 166 -9.65 -14.86 -20.74
N THR A 167 -9.81 -13.53 -20.58
CA THR A 167 -8.70 -12.64 -20.25
C THR A 167 -8.04 -13.08 -18.96
N PRO A 168 -6.70 -13.26 -18.91
CA PRO A 168 -5.98 -13.58 -17.69
C PRO A 168 -6.15 -12.53 -16.61
N THR A 169 -6.28 -13.01 -15.37
CA THR A 169 -6.51 -12.14 -14.20
C THR A 169 -5.40 -12.26 -13.16
N VAL A 170 -5.03 -11.13 -12.59
CA VAL A 170 -4.17 -11.03 -11.40
C VAL A 170 -4.97 -10.36 -10.30
N LEU A 171 -4.81 -10.81 -9.07
CA LEU A 171 -5.34 -10.13 -7.87
C LEU A 171 -4.18 -9.80 -6.94
N THR A 172 -4.01 -8.52 -6.61
CA THR A 172 -3.09 -8.09 -5.54
C THR A 172 -3.82 -7.90 -4.22
N ILE A 173 -3.31 -8.55 -3.16
CA ILE A 173 -3.75 -8.38 -1.78
C ILE A 173 -2.78 -7.40 -1.11
N HIS A 174 -3.24 -6.18 -0.81
CA HIS A 174 -2.44 -5.18 -0.10
C HIS A 174 -2.52 -5.36 1.41
N ASN A 175 -3.70 -5.70 1.93
CA ASN A 175 -3.87 -6.00 3.34
C ASN A 175 -5.02 -7.02 3.55
N LEU A 176 -4.67 -8.24 3.92
CA LEU A 176 -5.62 -9.34 4.08
C LEU A 176 -6.61 -9.14 5.25
N ALA A 177 -6.34 -8.21 6.16
CA ALA A 177 -7.27 -7.86 7.23
C ALA A 177 -8.58 -7.23 6.71
N TYR A 178 -8.57 -6.65 5.50
CA TYR A 178 -9.73 -6.08 4.84
C TYR A 178 -10.29 -7.06 3.80
N GLN A 179 -11.44 -7.64 4.07
CA GLN A 179 -11.96 -8.79 3.31
C GLN A 179 -13.22 -8.51 2.49
N GLY A 180 -13.88 -7.39 2.74
CA GLY A 180 -15.15 -7.07 2.08
C GLY A 180 -16.21 -8.13 2.37
N ASN A 181 -16.53 -8.34 3.66
CA ASN A 181 -17.48 -9.32 4.14
C ASN A 181 -18.88 -8.70 4.33
N PHE A 182 -19.86 -9.19 3.57
CA PHE A 182 -21.20 -8.62 3.52
C PHE A 182 -22.28 -9.69 3.76
N ASP A 183 -23.52 -9.25 4.04
CA ASP A 183 -24.68 -10.14 4.12
C ASP A 183 -24.90 -10.91 2.81
N ALA A 184 -25.28 -12.19 2.90
CA ALA A 184 -25.48 -13.05 1.73
C ALA A 184 -26.56 -12.53 0.77
N GLY A 185 -27.54 -11.78 1.28
CA GLY A 185 -28.60 -11.14 0.47
C GLY A 185 -28.08 -10.10 -0.54
N TRP A 186 -26.78 -9.74 -0.49
CA TRP A 186 -26.17 -8.92 -1.51
C TRP A 186 -25.90 -9.65 -2.82
N LEU A 187 -25.78 -10.98 -2.85
CA LEU A 187 -25.51 -11.73 -4.09
C LEU A 187 -26.40 -11.33 -5.26
N PRO A 188 -27.75 -11.46 -5.17
CA PRO A 188 -28.61 -11.05 -6.27
C PRO A 188 -28.58 -9.53 -6.54
N ARG A 189 -28.26 -8.72 -5.53
CA ARG A 189 -28.16 -7.26 -5.67
C ARG A 189 -26.88 -6.78 -6.36
N VAL A 190 -25.94 -7.69 -6.58
CA VAL A 190 -24.71 -7.47 -7.36
C VAL A 190 -24.63 -8.42 -8.55
N ASP A 191 -25.79 -8.90 -9.05
CA ASP A 191 -25.94 -9.77 -10.23
C ASP A 191 -25.16 -11.10 -10.14
N LEU A 192 -25.05 -11.67 -8.94
CA LEU A 192 -24.48 -12.99 -8.72
C LEU A 192 -25.56 -13.96 -8.25
N GLY A 193 -25.55 -15.19 -8.79
CA GLY A 193 -26.48 -16.25 -8.40
C GLY A 193 -26.10 -16.90 -7.04
N TRP A 194 -27.08 -17.57 -6.44
CA TRP A 194 -26.85 -18.35 -5.20
C TRP A 194 -25.87 -19.52 -5.37
N ASP A 195 -25.60 -19.94 -6.60
CA ASP A 195 -24.54 -20.90 -6.93
C ASP A 195 -23.14 -20.38 -6.54
N GLN A 196 -22.99 -19.04 -6.38
CA GLN A 196 -21.77 -18.40 -5.88
C GLN A 196 -21.66 -18.45 -4.34
N PHE A 197 -22.72 -18.80 -3.60
CA PHE A 197 -22.71 -18.92 -2.16
C PHE A 197 -22.26 -20.31 -1.70
N THR A 198 -21.05 -20.65 -1.98
CA THR A 198 -20.44 -21.92 -1.56
C THR A 198 -19.08 -21.69 -0.93
N VAL A 199 -18.63 -22.65 -0.08
CA VAL A 199 -17.32 -22.60 0.59
C VAL A 199 -16.15 -22.49 -0.42
N SER A 200 -16.29 -23.06 -1.62
CA SER A 200 -15.28 -22.95 -2.68
C SER A 200 -15.33 -21.66 -3.48
N ARG A 201 -16.31 -20.79 -3.26
CA ARG A 201 -16.52 -19.53 -4.01
C ARG A 201 -16.47 -18.32 -3.08
N LEU A 202 -17.61 -17.64 -2.83
CA LEU A 202 -17.69 -16.38 -2.08
C LEU A 202 -18.11 -16.55 -0.62
N GLU A 203 -18.74 -17.67 -0.24
CA GLU A 203 -19.21 -17.88 1.13
C GLU A 203 -18.04 -17.89 2.12
N PHE A 204 -18.15 -17.11 3.19
CA PHE A 204 -17.17 -17.05 4.27
C PHE A 204 -17.88 -16.80 5.61
N TRP A 205 -17.97 -17.82 6.44
CA TRP A 205 -18.63 -17.78 7.75
C TRP A 205 -20.06 -17.25 7.69
N GLY A 206 -20.86 -17.75 6.74
CA GLY A 206 -22.26 -17.34 6.53
C GLY A 206 -22.41 -15.98 5.85
N ARG A 207 -21.32 -15.34 5.45
CA ARG A 207 -21.29 -14.06 4.73
C ARG A 207 -20.72 -14.23 3.33
N VAL A 208 -20.85 -13.21 2.51
CA VAL A 208 -20.20 -13.11 1.21
C VAL A 208 -18.92 -12.30 1.35
N SER A 209 -17.78 -12.85 0.97
CA SER A 209 -16.51 -12.11 0.92
C SER A 209 -16.10 -11.85 -0.53
N PHE A 210 -15.94 -10.57 -0.87
CA PHE A 210 -15.49 -10.18 -2.21
C PHE A 210 -14.01 -10.54 -2.43
N LEU A 211 -13.18 -10.39 -1.39
CA LEU A 211 -11.77 -10.78 -1.49
C LEU A 211 -11.63 -12.29 -1.71
N LYS A 212 -12.42 -13.11 -0.99
CA LYS A 212 -12.45 -14.57 -1.20
C LYS A 212 -12.86 -14.92 -2.62
N GLY A 213 -13.89 -14.25 -3.13
CA GLY A 213 -14.32 -14.39 -4.52
C GLY A 213 -13.16 -14.12 -5.49
N GLY A 214 -12.45 -13.02 -5.26
CA GLY A 214 -11.28 -12.65 -6.05
C GLY A 214 -10.17 -13.70 -5.97
N ILE A 215 -9.78 -14.14 -4.78
CA ILE A 215 -8.75 -15.15 -4.55
C ILE A 215 -9.09 -16.46 -5.28
N ASN A 216 -10.35 -16.92 -5.20
CA ASN A 216 -10.75 -18.19 -5.79
C ASN A 216 -10.86 -18.15 -7.33
N ASN A 217 -11.09 -16.97 -7.91
CA ASN A 217 -11.31 -16.79 -9.34
C ASN A 217 -10.11 -16.24 -10.11
N ALA A 218 -9.16 -15.54 -9.47
CA ALA A 218 -7.98 -15.00 -10.16
C ALA A 218 -7.04 -16.12 -10.66
N ASP A 219 -6.42 -15.93 -11.82
CA ASP A 219 -5.42 -16.86 -12.36
C ASP A 219 -4.14 -16.84 -11.52
N LEU A 220 -3.67 -15.65 -11.14
CA LEU A 220 -2.54 -15.47 -10.23
C LEU A 220 -2.91 -14.49 -9.10
N ILE A 221 -2.26 -14.67 -7.98
CA ILE A 221 -2.42 -13.82 -6.79
C ILE A 221 -1.07 -13.24 -6.45
N THR A 222 -1.04 -11.94 -6.20
CA THR A 222 0.15 -11.29 -5.66
C THR A 222 -0.16 -10.67 -4.31
N THR A 223 0.88 -10.48 -3.51
CA THR A 223 0.82 -9.65 -2.31
C THR A 223 2.10 -8.82 -2.21
N VAL A 224 2.14 -7.88 -1.30
CA VAL A 224 3.04 -6.72 -1.33
C VAL A 224 4.40 -6.94 -0.68
N SER A 225 4.74 -8.18 -0.31
CA SER A 225 6.11 -8.57 0.04
C SER A 225 6.27 -10.10 0.05
N PRO A 226 7.47 -10.65 -0.18
CA PRO A 226 7.76 -12.08 -0.08
C PRO A 226 7.46 -12.64 1.31
N ARG A 227 7.89 -11.95 2.37
CA ARG A 227 7.64 -12.36 3.75
C ARG A 227 6.15 -12.34 4.09
N TYR A 228 5.42 -11.34 3.66
CA TYR A 228 3.99 -11.30 3.88
C TYR A 228 3.26 -12.42 3.14
N ALA A 229 3.69 -12.81 1.95
CA ALA A 229 3.16 -13.98 1.24
C ALA A 229 3.31 -15.27 2.06
N GLU A 230 4.36 -15.42 2.86
CA GLU A 230 4.53 -16.54 3.80
C GLU A 230 3.62 -16.40 5.02
N GLU A 231 3.52 -15.19 5.59
CA GLU A 231 2.77 -14.91 6.82
C GLU A 231 1.26 -15.14 6.66
N ILE A 232 0.68 -14.68 5.54
CA ILE A 232 -0.77 -14.84 5.28
C ILE A 232 -1.20 -16.30 5.05
N GLN A 233 -0.26 -17.24 4.91
CA GLN A 233 -0.52 -18.67 4.86
C GLN A 233 -0.58 -19.32 6.24
N ARG A 234 -0.35 -18.58 7.33
CA ARG A 234 -0.34 -19.06 8.71
C ARG A 234 -1.58 -18.56 9.45
N PRO A 235 -2.06 -19.28 10.48
CA PRO A 235 -3.24 -18.87 11.23
C PRO A 235 -3.13 -17.48 11.88
N ASP A 236 -1.93 -17.12 12.34
CA ASP A 236 -1.64 -15.85 13.02
C ASP A 236 -1.62 -14.63 12.08
N GLY A 237 -1.28 -14.84 10.80
CA GLY A 237 -1.25 -13.79 9.77
C GLY A 237 -2.38 -13.87 8.73
N GLY A 238 -3.11 -14.97 8.70
CA GLY A 238 -4.09 -15.27 7.65
C GLY A 238 -5.50 -14.69 7.86
N PHE A 239 -5.80 -14.11 9.02
CA PHE A 239 -7.12 -13.52 9.33
C PHE A 239 -8.31 -14.44 8.98
N GLY A 240 -8.13 -15.76 9.16
CA GLY A 240 -9.09 -16.80 8.78
C GLY A 240 -9.05 -17.22 7.30
N PHE A 241 -8.20 -16.60 6.47
CA PHE A 241 -8.01 -16.96 5.05
C PHE A 241 -6.79 -17.87 4.82
N ASP A 242 -6.02 -18.21 5.86
CA ASP A 242 -4.80 -19.02 5.75
C ASP A 242 -5.02 -20.33 5.00
N GLY A 243 -6.14 -21.03 5.24
CA GLY A 243 -6.48 -22.26 4.51
C GLY A 243 -6.78 -22.02 3.03
N ILE A 244 -7.48 -20.91 2.71
CA ILE A 244 -7.81 -20.51 1.34
C ILE A 244 -6.54 -20.13 0.59
N ILE A 245 -5.67 -19.36 1.22
CA ILE A 245 -4.40 -18.92 0.64
C ILE A 245 -3.48 -20.13 0.41
N ARG A 246 -3.34 -21.05 1.39
CA ARG A 246 -2.54 -22.29 1.22
C ARG A 246 -3.04 -23.15 0.06
N ALA A 247 -4.36 -23.24 -0.14
CA ALA A 247 -4.93 -23.99 -1.27
C ALA A 247 -4.56 -23.37 -2.64
N ARG A 248 -4.14 -22.10 -2.66
CA ARG A 248 -3.74 -21.35 -3.86
C ARG A 248 -2.25 -20.98 -3.87
N ARG A 249 -1.42 -21.57 -2.99
CA ARG A 249 -0.01 -21.21 -2.80
C ARG A 249 0.84 -21.27 -4.08
N ASP A 250 0.52 -22.20 -4.99
CA ASP A 250 1.18 -22.33 -6.30
C ASP A 250 0.93 -21.13 -7.23
N ARG A 251 -0.05 -20.28 -6.91
CA ARG A 251 -0.44 -19.09 -7.65
C ARG A 251 -0.14 -17.79 -6.88
N LEU A 252 0.33 -17.89 -5.64
CA LEU A 252 0.67 -16.76 -4.80
C LEU A 252 2.13 -16.35 -5.00
N VAL A 253 2.37 -15.06 -5.19
CA VAL A 253 3.71 -14.46 -5.29
C VAL A 253 3.76 -13.18 -4.45
N GLY A 254 4.77 -13.05 -3.60
CA GLY A 254 5.08 -11.78 -2.90
C GLY A 254 5.95 -10.89 -3.79
N ILE A 255 5.51 -9.67 -4.05
CA ILE A 255 6.27 -8.64 -4.77
C ILE A 255 6.36 -7.42 -3.87
N LEU A 256 7.56 -7.02 -3.51
CA LEU A 256 7.76 -5.82 -2.70
C LEU A 256 7.31 -4.58 -3.47
N ASN A 257 6.53 -3.71 -2.81
CA ASN A 257 6.21 -2.40 -3.39
C ASN A 257 7.47 -1.56 -3.57
N GLY A 258 7.43 -0.67 -4.54
CA GLY A 258 8.43 0.38 -4.68
C GLY A 258 8.03 1.66 -3.95
N ILE A 259 8.91 2.65 -4.00
CA ILE A 259 8.64 4.04 -3.64
C ILE A 259 8.84 4.94 -4.85
N ASP A 260 8.15 6.08 -4.88
CA ASP A 260 8.42 7.12 -5.88
C ASP A 260 9.75 7.81 -5.52
N THR A 261 10.77 7.54 -6.33
CA THR A 261 12.11 8.07 -6.11
C THR A 261 12.29 9.51 -6.62
N HIS A 262 11.28 10.10 -7.25
CA HIS A 262 11.26 11.52 -7.59
C HIS A 262 10.63 12.35 -6.49
N GLU A 263 9.53 11.86 -5.90
CA GLU A 263 8.90 12.47 -4.75
C GLU A 263 9.80 12.36 -3.50
N TRP A 264 10.31 11.15 -3.23
CA TRP A 264 11.19 10.86 -2.09
C TRP A 264 12.66 10.95 -2.50
N ASP A 265 13.15 12.16 -2.75
CA ASP A 265 14.55 12.46 -3.12
C ASP A 265 15.12 13.60 -2.28
N SER A 266 15.92 13.26 -1.27
CA SER A 266 16.53 14.22 -0.36
C SER A 266 17.40 15.31 -1.03
N ALA A 267 17.79 15.12 -2.28
CA ALA A 267 18.51 16.14 -3.05
C ALA A 267 17.60 17.20 -3.68
N HIS A 268 16.30 16.90 -3.86
CA HIS A 268 15.36 17.78 -4.56
C HIS A 268 14.02 17.93 -3.81
N ASP A 269 13.89 17.41 -2.60
CA ASP A 269 12.67 17.45 -1.79
C ASP A 269 12.36 18.90 -1.35
N PRO A 270 11.23 19.48 -1.80
CA PRO A 270 10.87 20.87 -1.49
C PRO A 270 10.49 21.11 -0.03
N PHE A 271 10.24 20.05 0.74
CA PHE A 271 9.87 20.13 2.15
C PHE A 271 11.09 20.15 3.08
N LEU A 272 12.30 19.95 2.56
CA LEU A 272 13.52 20.00 3.35
C LEU A 272 14.16 21.40 3.31
N PRO A 273 14.68 21.89 4.44
CA PRO A 273 15.33 23.21 4.51
C PRO A 273 16.68 23.27 3.77
N ALA A 274 17.30 22.12 3.55
CA ALA A 274 18.53 22.01 2.77
C ALA A 274 18.63 20.63 2.11
N PRO A 275 19.07 20.56 0.84
CA PRO A 275 19.26 19.31 0.13
C PRO A 275 20.45 18.51 0.72
N PHE A 276 20.35 17.17 0.62
CA PHE A 276 21.46 16.27 0.96
C PHE A 276 21.42 14.97 0.14
N SER A 277 22.52 14.24 0.15
CA SER A 277 22.63 12.97 -0.56
C SER A 277 23.63 12.04 0.15
N ALA A 278 23.78 10.80 -0.33
CA ALA A 278 24.79 9.86 0.17
C ALA A 278 26.23 10.41 0.11
N ARG A 279 26.52 11.35 -0.81
CA ARG A 279 27.84 12.00 -0.92
C ARG A 279 28.05 13.04 0.17
N ASP A 280 27.01 13.77 0.51
CA ASP A 280 27.02 14.84 1.53
C ASP A 280 25.72 14.83 2.35
N LEU A 281 25.84 14.43 3.62
CA LEU A 281 24.74 14.39 4.59
C LEU A 281 24.59 15.69 5.40
N SER A 282 25.29 16.77 5.07
CA SER A 282 25.27 18.01 5.86
C SER A 282 23.86 18.62 5.98
N GLY A 283 23.09 18.59 4.90
CA GLY A 283 21.71 19.09 4.87
C GLY A 283 20.76 18.33 5.82
N LYS A 284 21.04 17.05 6.12
CA LYS A 284 20.27 16.28 7.10
C LYS A 284 20.29 16.91 8.50
N SER A 285 21.42 17.54 8.85
CA SER A 285 21.53 18.27 10.14
C SER A 285 20.63 19.49 10.18
N ALA A 286 20.44 20.20 9.07
CA ALA A 286 19.51 21.32 8.98
C ALA A 286 18.06 20.83 9.14
N SER A 287 17.69 19.73 8.50
CA SER A 287 16.36 19.11 8.62
C SER A 287 16.09 18.68 10.06
N LYS A 288 17.09 18.13 10.77
CA LYS A 288 16.95 17.77 12.18
C LYS A 288 16.67 18.99 13.06
N ILE A 289 17.38 20.10 12.86
CA ILE A 289 17.15 21.33 13.59
C ILE A 289 15.74 21.84 13.35
N GLU A 290 15.27 21.83 12.11
CA GLU A 290 13.92 22.25 11.75
C GLU A 290 12.85 21.37 12.43
N VAL A 291 13.02 20.02 12.46
CA VAL A 291 12.12 19.14 13.21
C VAL A 291 12.08 19.55 14.69
N LEU A 292 13.24 19.73 15.32
CA LEU A 292 13.31 20.12 16.73
C LEU A 292 12.58 21.46 16.98
N GLN A 293 12.75 22.44 16.10
CA GLN A 293 12.07 23.74 16.18
C GLN A 293 10.55 23.61 16.04
N GLN A 294 10.07 22.87 15.06
CA GLN A 294 8.63 22.68 14.81
C GLN A 294 7.92 21.96 15.97
N TYR A 295 8.65 21.14 16.71
CA TYR A 295 8.14 20.45 17.90
C TYR A 295 8.42 21.18 19.22
N GLY A 296 9.06 22.35 19.19
CA GLY A 296 9.42 23.10 20.41
C GLY A 296 10.46 22.41 21.27
N LEU A 297 11.25 21.49 20.67
CA LEU A 297 12.32 20.78 21.36
C LEU A 297 13.61 21.62 21.40
N PRO A 298 14.54 21.36 22.34
CA PRO A 298 15.82 22.07 22.42
C PRO A 298 16.62 22.01 21.12
N THR A 299 17.29 23.12 20.75
CA THR A 299 18.09 23.28 19.54
C THR A 299 19.53 23.71 19.77
N ASP A 300 19.97 23.73 21.03
CA ASP A 300 21.35 24.08 21.39
C ASP A 300 22.37 23.05 20.87
N ALA A 301 23.67 23.34 21.11
CA ALA A 301 24.75 22.49 20.60
C ALA A 301 24.66 21.03 21.12
N ALA A 302 24.23 20.82 22.36
CA ALA A 302 24.07 19.51 22.96
C ALA A 302 22.87 18.76 22.34
N ALA A 303 21.75 19.46 22.13
CA ALA A 303 20.56 18.92 21.50
C ALA A 303 20.83 18.43 20.05
N ARG A 304 21.64 19.17 19.28
CA ARG A 304 21.99 18.78 17.89
C ARG A 304 22.73 17.43 17.82
N THR A 305 23.46 17.06 18.84
CA THR A 305 24.22 15.79 18.90
C THR A 305 23.41 14.65 19.51
N ARG A 306 22.33 14.93 20.27
CA ARG A 306 21.42 13.93 20.82
C ARG A 306 20.62 13.24 19.70
N PRO A 307 20.43 11.91 19.72
CA PRO A 307 19.66 11.22 18.70
C PRO A 307 18.18 11.66 18.66
N LEU A 308 17.62 11.77 17.45
CA LEU A 308 16.22 12.03 17.21
C LEU A 308 15.57 10.78 16.61
N ILE A 309 14.54 10.27 17.28
CA ILE A 309 13.74 9.13 16.84
C ILE A 309 12.42 9.66 16.26
N GLY A 310 12.21 9.44 14.99
CA GLY A 310 10.99 9.79 14.26
C GLY A 310 9.98 8.66 14.26
N MET A 311 8.69 9.01 14.21
CA MET A 311 7.59 8.08 13.95
C MET A 311 6.49 8.80 13.20
N VAL A 312 6.10 8.29 12.03
CA VAL A 312 4.97 8.78 11.23
C VAL A 312 4.07 7.60 10.93
N SER A 313 2.87 7.56 11.47
CA SER A 313 1.95 6.44 11.23
C SER A 313 0.51 6.74 11.66
N ARG A 314 -0.42 5.91 11.17
CA ARG A 314 -1.74 5.82 11.83
C ARG A 314 -1.56 5.33 13.26
N MET A 315 -2.22 5.96 14.21
CA MET A 315 -2.17 5.58 15.62
C MET A 315 -3.16 4.46 15.92
N VAL A 316 -2.80 3.24 15.51
CA VAL A 316 -3.60 2.02 15.68
C VAL A 316 -2.74 0.87 16.22
N GLU A 317 -3.38 -0.13 16.83
CA GLU A 317 -2.70 -1.30 17.42
C GLU A 317 -1.81 -2.04 16.40
N GLN A 318 -2.22 -2.11 15.13
CA GLN A 318 -1.41 -2.68 14.05
C GLN A 318 0.02 -2.14 14.02
N LYS A 319 0.22 -0.88 14.38
CA LYS A 319 1.53 -0.20 14.33
C LYS A 319 2.37 -0.42 15.59
N GLY A 320 1.93 -1.29 16.52
CA GLY A 320 2.68 -1.67 17.72
C GLY A 320 2.74 -0.58 18.79
N LEU A 321 1.73 0.30 18.80
CA LEU A 321 1.66 1.39 19.77
C LEU A 321 1.41 0.89 21.20
N ASP A 322 0.83 -0.29 21.36
CA ASP A 322 0.70 -0.99 22.64
C ASP A 322 2.08 -1.32 23.26
N LEU A 323 3.05 -1.74 22.43
CA LEU A 323 4.43 -1.97 22.91
C LEU A 323 5.09 -0.66 23.34
N ILE A 324 4.86 0.42 22.62
CA ILE A 324 5.40 1.76 22.94
C ILE A 324 4.76 2.27 24.23
N ALA A 325 3.44 2.17 24.38
CA ALA A 325 2.71 2.60 25.57
C ALA A 325 3.20 1.88 26.83
N ALA A 326 3.50 0.59 26.73
CA ALA A 326 4.08 -0.18 27.82
C ALA A 326 5.49 0.28 28.23
N LEU A 327 6.18 1.05 27.38
CA LEU A 327 7.53 1.57 27.60
C LEU A 327 7.58 3.04 28.02
N ALA A 328 6.47 3.71 28.30
CA ALA A 328 6.41 5.15 28.57
C ALA A 328 7.53 5.64 29.52
N SER A 329 7.69 4.98 30.66
CA SER A 329 8.72 5.33 31.68
C SER A 329 10.15 5.07 31.19
N ASP A 330 10.36 4.05 30.36
CA ASP A 330 11.68 3.74 29.80
C ASP A 330 12.05 4.75 28.71
N LEU A 331 11.12 5.09 27.81
CA LEU A 331 11.33 6.08 26.74
C LEU A 331 11.70 7.45 27.32
N ALA A 332 11.02 7.87 28.39
CA ALA A 332 11.32 9.12 29.09
C ALA A 332 12.74 9.19 29.66
N ARG A 333 13.38 8.05 29.94
CA ARG A 333 14.75 7.96 30.49
C ARG A 333 15.83 7.85 29.42
N LEU A 334 15.46 7.54 28.16
CA LEU A 334 16.43 7.45 27.07
C LEU A 334 17.04 8.83 26.77
N ASP A 335 18.31 8.87 26.47
CA ASP A 335 18.96 10.10 26.00
C ASP A 335 18.70 10.31 24.49
N ALA A 336 17.45 10.56 24.17
CA ALA A 336 16.95 10.76 22.81
C ALA A 336 15.80 11.75 22.79
N PHE A 337 15.55 12.36 21.63
CA PHE A 337 14.32 13.05 21.29
C PHE A 337 13.37 12.14 20.54
N PHE A 338 12.08 12.40 20.67
CA PHE A 338 11.03 11.75 19.91
C PHE A 338 10.23 12.79 19.14
N ALA A 339 10.04 12.61 17.84
CA ALA A 339 9.16 13.41 16.99
C ALA A 339 8.10 12.49 16.37
N VAL A 340 6.85 12.65 16.79
CA VAL A 340 5.75 11.77 16.44
C VAL A 340 4.67 12.54 15.67
N LEU A 341 4.27 12.00 14.51
CA LEU A 341 3.19 12.51 13.68
C LEU A 341 2.20 11.37 13.39
N GLY A 342 0.91 11.61 13.60
CA GLY A 342 -0.13 10.67 13.23
C GLY A 342 -1.45 10.92 13.93
N SER A 343 -2.45 10.12 13.57
CA SER A 343 -3.78 10.13 14.19
C SER A 343 -4.41 8.75 14.11
N GLY A 344 -5.45 8.49 14.92
CA GLY A 344 -6.16 7.24 14.88
C GLY A 344 -6.99 6.93 16.11
N ASP A 345 -6.57 5.96 16.90
CA ASP A 345 -7.26 5.58 18.13
C ASP A 345 -7.05 6.65 19.22
N PRO A 346 -8.12 7.20 19.81
CA PRO A 346 -8.03 8.22 20.85
C PRO A 346 -7.20 7.82 22.08
N PHE A 347 -7.07 6.52 22.34
CA PHE A 347 -6.22 6.03 23.43
C PHE A 347 -4.74 6.32 23.13
N TYR A 348 -4.26 6.02 21.92
CA TYR A 348 -2.88 6.25 21.53
C TYR A 348 -2.56 7.73 21.28
N GLU A 349 -3.54 8.49 20.78
CA GLU A 349 -3.39 9.95 20.65
C GLU A 349 -3.18 10.61 22.02
N ARG A 350 -4.02 10.25 23.02
CA ARG A 350 -3.85 10.73 24.41
C ARG A 350 -2.54 10.28 25.01
N PHE A 351 -2.18 9.00 24.86
CA PHE A 351 -0.90 8.47 25.37
C PHE A 351 0.30 9.34 24.93
N TRP A 352 0.39 9.65 23.63
CA TRP A 352 1.46 10.47 23.10
C TRP A 352 1.39 11.92 23.57
N THR A 353 0.20 12.49 23.67
CA THR A 353 -0.02 13.85 24.16
C THR A 353 0.39 13.98 25.62
N ASP A 354 -0.07 13.05 26.48
CA ASP A 354 0.28 13.02 27.91
C ASP A 354 1.81 12.84 28.12
N LEU A 355 2.45 12.00 27.29
CA LEU A 355 3.89 11.79 27.34
C LEU A 355 4.66 13.05 26.93
N ALA A 356 4.19 13.78 25.93
CA ALA A 356 4.79 15.03 25.49
C ALA A 356 4.60 16.15 26.54
N GLU A 357 3.43 16.25 27.17
CA GLU A 357 3.17 17.20 28.26
C GLU A 357 4.05 16.92 29.49
N ALA A 358 4.24 15.64 29.83
CA ALA A 358 5.11 15.25 30.95
C ALA A 358 6.62 15.46 30.65
N HIS A 359 7.02 15.39 29.37
CA HIS A 359 8.42 15.47 28.93
C HIS A 359 8.64 16.43 27.76
N PRO A 360 8.24 17.73 27.86
CA PRO A 360 8.22 18.68 26.74
C PRO A 360 9.62 18.99 26.17
N GLN A 361 10.69 18.66 26.92
CA GLN A 361 12.06 18.82 26.45
C GLN A 361 12.61 17.60 25.71
N ARG A 362 11.80 16.56 25.52
CA ARG A 362 12.24 15.28 24.91
C ARG A 362 11.26 14.72 23.87
N VAL A 363 9.96 14.94 24.04
CA VAL A 363 8.91 14.36 23.23
C VAL A 363 8.09 15.45 22.57
N GLY A 364 8.07 15.46 21.25
CA GLY A 364 7.21 16.29 20.43
C GLY A 364 6.17 15.43 19.73
N VAL A 365 4.91 15.86 19.76
CA VAL A 365 3.79 15.15 19.16
C VAL A 365 2.94 16.11 18.34
N ARG A 366 2.53 15.66 17.17
CA ARG A 366 1.48 16.32 16.36
C ARG A 366 0.42 15.30 15.99
N ILE A 367 -0.80 15.52 16.46
CA ILE A 367 -1.95 14.68 16.10
C ILE A 367 -2.52 15.21 14.78
N GLY A 368 -2.61 14.35 13.77
CA GLY A 368 -3.11 14.67 12.46
C GLY A 368 -2.27 14.08 11.33
N PHE A 369 -2.57 14.55 10.11
CA PHE A 369 -1.81 14.28 8.90
C PHE A 369 -1.17 15.58 8.42
N ASP A 370 0.12 15.53 8.12
CA ASP A 370 0.90 16.64 7.58
C ASP A 370 2.02 16.06 6.70
N GLU A 371 1.86 16.18 5.39
CA GLU A 371 2.79 15.60 4.41
C GLU A 371 4.16 16.26 4.48
N SER A 372 4.21 17.58 4.59
CA SER A 372 5.47 18.33 4.67
C SER A 372 6.26 17.97 5.92
N LEU A 373 5.56 17.80 7.04
CA LEU A 373 6.17 17.37 8.29
C LEU A 373 6.61 15.90 8.24
N ALA A 374 5.89 15.02 7.52
CA ALA A 374 6.31 13.64 7.32
C ALA A 374 7.65 13.57 6.57
N HIS A 375 7.79 14.30 5.46
CA HIS A 375 9.05 14.43 4.73
C HIS A 375 10.18 14.99 5.60
N LEU A 376 9.87 16.03 6.37
CA LEU A 376 10.84 16.66 7.26
C LEU A 376 11.31 15.71 8.38
N ILE A 377 10.40 14.89 8.96
CA ILE A 377 10.76 13.87 9.96
C ILE A 377 11.66 12.79 9.33
N GLU A 378 11.30 12.28 8.15
CA GLU A 378 12.14 11.30 7.44
C GLU A 378 13.52 11.89 7.10
N GLY A 379 13.57 13.17 6.69
CA GLY A 379 14.80 13.87 6.39
C GLY A 379 15.65 14.20 7.62
N GLY A 380 15.02 14.53 8.74
CA GLY A 380 15.68 15.07 9.93
C GLY A 380 15.97 14.07 11.04
N ALA A 381 15.19 12.99 11.18
CA ALA A 381 15.41 11.99 12.21
C ALA A 381 16.71 11.21 11.97
N ASP A 382 17.33 10.77 13.06
CA ASP A 382 18.46 9.85 13.01
C ASP A 382 17.99 8.40 12.89
N MET A 383 16.87 8.09 13.56
CA MET A 383 16.25 6.77 13.62
C MET A 383 14.76 6.88 13.33
N PHE A 384 14.16 5.84 12.75
CA PHE A 384 12.72 5.78 12.49
C PHE A 384 12.11 4.51 13.08
N LEU A 385 11.02 4.65 13.85
CA LEU A 385 10.47 3.58 14.66
C LEU A 385 9.22 2.96 14.02
N MET A 386 9.26 1.65 13.74
CA MET A 386 8.15 0.87 13.18
C MET A 386 7.99 -0.49 13.88
N PRO A 387 7.44 -0.54 15.11
CA PRO A 387 7.31 -1.79 15.88
C PRO A 387 6.05 -2.59 15.53
N SER A 388 5.65 -2.60 14.27
CA SER A 388 4.36 -3.08 13.79
C SER A 388 4.07 -4.53 14.21
N ARG A 389 2.82 -4.80 14.63
CA ARG A 389 2.31 -6.14 14.90
C ARG A 389 2.28 -6.98 13.62
N TYR A 390 1.85 -6.39 12.53
CA TYR A 390 1.98 -6.89 11.17
C TYR A 390 2.10 -5.71 10.21
N GLU A 391 2.89 -5.88 9.15
CA GLU A 391 3.13 -4.83 8.15
C GLU A 391 3.25 -5.47 6.77
N PRO A 392 2.18 -5.48 5.95
CA PRO A 392 2.20 -6.15 4.66
C PRO A 392 3.41 -5.77 3.80
N CYS A 393 3.66 -4.49 3.64
CA CYS A 393 4.84 -3.95 2.98
C CYS A 393 5.58 -2.95 3.87
N GLY A 394 4.88 -1.90 4.30
CA GLY A 394 5.49 -0.69 4.82
C GLY A 394 6.15 0.13 3.69
N LEU A 395 6.07 1.44 3.80
CA LEU A 395 6.75 2.37 2.89
C LEU A 395 7.76 3.23 3.63
N ASN A 396 7.42 3.66 4.86
CA ASN A 396 8.25 4.58 5.63
C ASN A 396 9.67 4.05 5.91
N GLN A 397 9.88 2.75 6.11
CA GLN A 397 11.23 2.21 6.23
C GLN A 397 12.05 2.37 4.95
N MET A 398 11.41 2.33 3.77
CA MET A 398 12.09 2.55 2.50
C MET A 398 12.39 4.05 2.29
N TYR A 399 11.47 4.94 2.69
CA TYR A 399 11.73 6.38 2.74
C TYR A 399 12.87 6.69 3.69
N SER A 400 12.84 6.14 4.91
CA SER A 400 13.91 6.27 5.90
C SER A 400 15.27 5.84 5.34
N LEU A 401 15.36 4.64 4.74
CA LEU A 401 16.57 4.15 4.11
C LEU A 401 17.10 5.12 3.06
N ARG A 402 16.23 5.61 2.18
CA ARG A 402 16.60 6.54 1.11
C ARG A 402 17.09 7.89 1.65
N TYR A 403 16.56 8.35 2.80
CA TYR A 403 16.96 9.59 3.47
C TYR A 403 18.10 9.39 4.49
N GLY A 404 18.68 8.19 4.57
CA GLY A 404 19.74 7.89 5.53
C GLY A 404 19.27 7.98 6.98
N THR A 405 17.99 7.81 7.21
CA THR A 405 17.40 7.62 8.53
C THR A 405 17.35 6.14 8.83
N VAL A 406 17.87 5.72 9.98
CA VAL A 406 18.07 4.30 10.29
C VAL A 406 16.79 3.69 10.87
N PRO A 407 16.14 2.73 10.21
CA PRO A 407 14.91 2.13 10.71
C PRO A 407 15.16 1.17 11.88
N ILE A 408 14.27 1.23 12.87
CA ILE A 408 14.14 0.26 13.98
C ILE A 408 12.80 -0.42 13.79
N VAL A 409 12.80 -1.70 13.40
CA VAL A 409 11.60 -2.37 12.92
C VAL A 409 11.41 -3.74 13.56
N ARG A 410 10.17 -4.24 13.57
CA ARG A 410 9.91 -5.64 13.85
C ARG A 410 10.08 -6.50 12.57
N ALA A 411 10.54 -7.73 12.73
CA ALA A 411 10.76 -8.69 11.63
C ALA A 411 9.44 -9.27 11.09
N VAL A 412 8.62 -8.42 10.43
CA VAL A 412 7.34 -8.84 9.84
C VAL A 412 7.17 -8.24 8.44
N GLY A 413 6.52 -9.00 7.57
CA GLY A 413 6.16 -8.59 6.21
C GLY A 413 7.27 -7.86 5.49
N GLY A 414 6.95 -6.75 4.81
CA GLY A 414 7.94 -5.98 4.06
C GLY A 414 9.03 -5.33 4.91
N LEU A 415 8.84 -5.16 6.22
CA LEU A 415 9.91 -4.70 7.11
C LEU A 415 11.05 -5.72 7.17
N ALA A 416 10.73 -7.01 7.25
CA ALA A 416 11.72 -8.09 7.25
C ALA A 416 12.41 -8.25 5.88
N ASP A 417 11.73 -7.87 4.79
CA ASP A 417 12.29 -7.96 3.44
C ASP A 417 13.20 -6.79 3.09
N THR A 418 13.06 -5.64 3.77
CA THR A 418 13.76 -4.38 3.43
C THR A 418 14.82 -3.97 4.43
N VAL A 419 14.71 -4.38 5.70
CA VAL A 419 15.64 -3.99 6.76
C VAL A 419 16.45 -5.19 7.25
N ARG A 420 17.76 -5.08 7.15
CA ARG A 420 18.70 -6.10 7.62
C ARG A 420 19.32 -5.67 8.95
N ASP A 421 19.22 -6.56 9.95
CA ASP A 421 19.63 -6.26 11.32
C ASP A 421 21.13 -5.97 11.44
N TYR A 422 21.46 -4.94 12.22
CA TYR A 422 22.84 -4.63 12.58
C TYR A 422 23.30 -5.53 13.73
N ALA A 423 24.37 -6.25 13.48
CA ALA A 423 25.17 -6.93 14.48
C ALA A 423 26.66 -6.76 14.18
N PRO A 424 27.56 -6.82 15.18
CA PRO A 424 28.99 -6.76 14.93
C PRO A 424 29.45 -7.81 13.93
N GLY A 425 30.13 -7.39 12.85
CA GLY A 425 30.59 -8.26 11.77
C GLY A 425 29.62 -8.41 10.58
N VAL A 426 28.38 -7.94 10.68
CA VAL A 426 27.44 -7.90 9.56
C VAL A 426 27.76 -6.72 8.63
N ARG A 427 28.15 -7.02 7.37
CA ARG A 427 28.61 -5.99 6.43
C ARG A 427 27.48 -5.24 5.72
N ASN A 428 26.30 -5.85 5.58
CA ASN A 428 25.19 -5.33 4.76
C ASN A 428 23.97 -4.94 5.60
N ALA A 429 24.17 -4.62 6.88
CA ALA A 429 23.09 -4.14 7.74
C ALA A 429 22.55 -2.80 7.23
N THR A 430 21.24 -2.58 7.43
CA THR A 430 20.57 -1.33 7.02
C THR A 430 19.72 -0.72 8.15
N GLY A 431 19.58 -1.41 9.28
CA GLY A 431 18.82 -0.93 10.42
C GLY A 431 18.92 -1.86 11.63
N PHE A 432 17.95 -1.75 12.53
CA PHE A 432 17.83 -2.61 13.71
C PHE A 432 16.52 -3.38 13.66
N VAL A 433 16.62 -4.68 13.89
CA VAL A 433 15.45 -5.58 13.78
C VAL A 433 15.27 -6.31 15.11
N PHE A 434 14.03 -6.44 15.57
CA PHE A 434 13.64 -7.33 16.66
C PHE A 434 12.55 -8.29 16.18
N VAL A 435 12.48 -9.47 16.80
CA VAL A 435 11.59 -10.57 16.36
C VAL A 435 10.35 -10.67 17.24
N ASP A 436 10.54 -10.81 18.55
CA ASP A 436 9.45 -11.06 19.47
C ASP A 436 8.54 -9.83 19.61
N TYR A 437 7.21 -10.04 19.54
CA TYR A 437 6.27 -8.97 19.77
C TYR A 437 6.17 -8.67 21.28
N SER A 438 7.19 -7.97 21.79
CA SER A 438 7.28 -7.59 23.20
C SER A 438 7.95 -6.22 23.37
N SER A 439 7.54 -5.50 24.39
CA SER A 439 8.12 -4.19 24.75
C SER A 439 9.59 -4.30 25.12
N SER A 440 10.02 -5.41 25.75
CA SER A 440 11.43 -5.65 26.09
C SER A 440 12.31 -5.81 24.84
N ALA A 441 11.85 -6.55 23.82
CA ALA A 441 12.58 -6.71 22.56
C ALA A 441 12.67 -5.39 21.78
N LEU A 442 11.60 -4.60 21.78
CA LEU A 442 11.60 -3.25 21.20
C LEU A 442 12.61 -2.33 21.92
N LEU A 443 12.58 -2.30 23.26
CA LEU A 443 13.50 -1.47 24.04
C LEU A 443 14.97 -1.86 23.81
N ASP A 444 15.25 -3.17 23.70
CA ASP A 444 16.60 -3.64 23.39
C ASP A 444 17.05 -3.16 22.00
N ALA A 445 16.19 -3.25 20.98
CA ALA A 445 16.51 -2.75 19.65
C ALA A 445 16.80 -1.23 19.65
N ILE A 446 15.99 -0.44 20.36
CA ILE A 446 16.24 1.00 20.54
C ILE A 446 17.59 1.23 21.24
N LYS A 447 17.88 0.54 22.33
CA LYS A 447 19.15 0.67 23.04
C LYS A 447 20.36 0.25 22.20
N ARG A 448 20.22 -0.78 21.34
CA ARG A 448 21.28 -1.16 20.39
C ARG A 448 21.54 -0.04 19.39
N ALA A 449 20.50 0.58 18.87
CA ALA A 449 20.61 1.71 17.94
C ALA A 449 21.28 2.93 18.60
N LEU A 450 20.86 3.29 19.81
CA LEU A 450 21.45 4.39 20.58
C LEU A 450 22.94 4.17 20.85
N ARG A 451 23.33 2.95 21.25
CA ARG A 451 24.76 2.61 21.44
C ARG A 451 25.59 2.74 20.17
N LEU A 452 25.04 2.30 19.00
CA LEU A 452 25.78 2.45 17.74
C LEU A 452 25.86 3.92 17.31
N PHE A 453 24.84 4.72 17.61
CA PHE A 453 24.82 6.14 17.26
C PHE A 453 26.00 6.93 17.86
N GLU A 454 26.56 6.49 18.99
CA GLU A 454 27.76 7.08 19.59
C GLU A 454 29.02 6.84 18.74
N ASP A 455 29.08 5.72 18.00
CA ASP A 455 30.14 5.42 17.02
C ASP A 455 29.79 6.03 15.65
N ARG A 456 30.07 7.32 15.48
CA ARG A 456 29.68 8.10 14.29
C ARG A 456 30.20 7.52 12.97
N PRO A 457 31.45 6.99 12.87
CA PRO A 457 31.90 6.33 11.65
C PRO A 457 31.04 5.11 11.26
N ARG A 458 30.74 4.22 12.21
CA ARG A 458 29.89 3.05 11.94
C ARG A 458 28.44 3.43 11.68
N TRP A 459 27.92 4.43 12.40
CA TRP A 459 26.59 4.97 12.15
C TRP A 459 26.45 5.49 10.72
N ARG A 460 27.42 6.32 10.28
CA ARG A 460 27.46 6.83 8.90
C ARG A 460 27.52 5.69 7.88
N ALA A 461 28.31 4.66 8.13
CA ALA A 461 28.36 3.50 7.23
C ALA A 461 27.00 2.80 7.11
N LEU A 462 26.24 2.68 8.22
CA LEU A 462 24.89 2.12 8.22
C LEU A 462 23.91 2.99 7.43
N GLN A 463 23.95 4.31 7.60
CA GLN A 463 23.15 5.26 6.81
C GLN A 463 23.41 5.09 5.29
N LEU A 464 24.67 5.08 4.88
CA LEU A 464 25.07 4.95 3.48
C LEU A 464 24.68 3.59 2.90
N ALA A 465 24.72 2.51 3.69
CA ALA A 465 24.24 1.19 3.28
C ALA A 465 22.73 1.21 2.98
N GLY A 466 21.94 1.89 3.82
CA GLY A 466 20.52 2.09 3.58
C GLY A 466 20.25 2.91 2.32
N MET A 467 20.95 4.02 2.13
CA MET A 467 20.78 4.89 0.97
C MET A 467 21.20 4.25 -0.36
N ALA A 468 21.98 3.17 -0.32
CA ALA A 468 22.40 2.42 -1.50
C ALA A 468 21.38 1.36 -1.96
N GLU A 469 20.32 1.11 -1.17
CA GLU A 469 19.29 0.15 -1.53
C GLU A 469 18.39 0.71 -2.65
N ASP A 470 18.07 -0.15 -3.62
CA ASP A 470 17.12 0.18 -4.67
C ASP A 470 15.73 -0.34 -4.31
N HIS A 471 14.86 0.56 -3.91
CA HIS A 471 13.44 0.33 -3.66
C HIS A 471 12.56 1.07 -4.68
N SER A 472 13.06 1.32 -5.89
CA SER A 472 12.30 1.99 -6.95
C SER A 472 11.15 1.11 -7.46
N TRP A 473 10.10 1.76 -7.99
CA TRP A 473 9.03 1.08 -8.70
C TRP A 473 9.51 0.37 -9.98
N ASP A 474 10.60 0.80 -10.59
CA ASP A 474 11.14 0.13 -11.80
C ASP A 474 11.54 -1.32 -11.49
N ARG A 475 12.14 -1.57 -10.33
CA ARG A 475 12.45 -2.91 -9.86
C ARG A 475 11.18 -3.74 -9.63
N SER A 476 10.19 -3.19 -8.92
CA SER A 476 8.94 -3.88 -8.62
C SER A 476 8.10 -4.13 -9.87
N ALA A 477 8.01 -3.16 -10.78
CA ALA A 477 7.31 -3.30 -12.06
C ALA A 477 7.89 -4.42 -12.93
N ALA A 478 9.22 -4.58 -12.94
CA ALA A 478 9.85 -5.69 -13.65
C ALA A 478 9.41 -7.06 -13.12
N GLU A 479 9.17 -7.21 -11.82
CA GLU A 479 8.62 -8.44 -11.24
C GLU A 479 7.13 -8.62 -11.64
N TYR A 480 6.32 -7.56 -11.67
CA TYR A 480 4.95 -7.63 -12.18
C TYR A 480 4.88 -8.05 -13.64
N VAL A 481 5.80 -7.58 -14.50
CA VAL A 481 5.89 -8.04 -15.90
C VAL A 481 6.08 -9.57 -15.97
N LYS A 482 6.94 -10.16 -15.13
CA LYS A 482 7.12 -11.63 -15.08
C LYS A 482 5.80 -12.33 -14.68
N ILE A 483 5.02 -11.75 -13.78
CA ILE A 483 3.71 -12.28 -13.39
C ILE A 483 2.72 -12.21 -14.57
N TYR A 484 2.71 -11.11 -15.30
CA TYR A 484 1.86 -10.96 -16.48
C TYR A 484 2.24 -11.95 -17.56
N ASP A 485 3.52 -12.12 -17.86
CA ASP A 485 3.99 -13.13 -18.81
C ASP A 485 3.60 -14.55 -18.38
N ARG A 486 3.70 -14.87 -17.09
CA ARG A 486 3.25 -16.15 -16.54
C ARG A 486 1.74 -16.34 -16.67
N ALA A 487 0.92 -15.29 -16.45
CA ALA A 487 -0.53 -15.35 -16.61
C ALA A 487 -0.93 -15.58 -18.07
N LEU A 488 -0.26 -14.89 -19.00
CA LEU A 488 -0.43 -15.07 -20.45
C LEU A 488 -0.04 -16.48 -20.90
N GLY A 489 1.08 -17.00 -20.46
CA GLY A 489 1.56 -18.36 -20.78
C GLY A 489 0.63 -19.46 -20.27
N ARG A 490 0.09 -19.34 -19.07
CA ARG A 490 -0.87 -20.32 -18.52
C ARG A 490 -2.16 -20.41 -19.32
N LYS A 491 -2.68 -19.27 -19.80
CA LYS A 491 -3.90 -19.26 -20.65
C LYS A 491 -3.65 -19.90 -22.02
N LEU A 492 -2.47 -19.72 -22.61
CA LEU A 492 -2.11 -20.37 -23.87
C LEU A 492 -2.04 -21.89 -23.72
N ILE A 493 -1.51 -22.41 -22.61
CA ILE A 493 -1.43 -23.86 -22.33
C ILE A 493 -2.83 -24.41 -21.99
N GLY A 494 -3.63 -23.72 -21.22
CA GLY A 494 -4.99 -24.13 -20.84
C GLY A 494 -6.00 -24.09 -22.01
N GLY A 495 -5.77 -23.27 -23.02
CA GLY A 495 -6.59 -23.20 -24.25
C GLY A 495 -6.39 -24.35 -25.25
N SER A 496 -5.35 -25.16 -25.06
CA SER A 496 -5.08 -26.33 -25.91
C SER A 496 -5.62 -27.66 -25.33
N VAL A 497 -6.30 -27.62 -24.18
CA VAL A 497 -6.96 -28.81 -23.59
C VAL A 497 -8.47 -28.58 -23.62
N ARG A 498 -9.06 -28.65 -24.82
CA ARG A 498 -10.46 -28.96 -25.05
C ARG A 498 -10.60 -29.79 -26.31
#